data_ba0d6d26d8b84faf06cbdc3630ca7603
#
_entry.id   ba0d6d26d8b84faf06cbdc3630ca7603
#
_cell.length_a   1.000
_cell.length_b   1.000
_cell.length_c   1.000
_cell.angle_alpha   90.00
_cell.angle_beta   90.00
_cell.angle_gamma   90.00
#
_symmetry.space_group_name_H-M   'P 1'
#
loop_
_entity.id
_entity.type
_entity.pdbx_description
1 polymer ?
#
loop_
_entity_poly.entity_id
_entity_poly.type
_entity_poly.pdbx_seq_one_letter_code
_entity_poly.pdbx_strand_id
1 'polypeptide(L)'
;MASPNRTIRRKEITELARQTWLRIWSEQMPKDWRVYLVRKTVIQRAHGRSVCGVLLRRDKRILVGRHTKHYSFQTLVHELAHLRTLNEPVDHGPIWDYQFNRVARPLLGSELQTDI
;
A
#
# COMPACT_ATOMS: atom_id res chain seq x y z
N MET A 1 5.16 -27.58 15.13
CA MET A 1 4.86 -27.57 13.69
C MET A 1 4.25 -26.23 13.30
N ALA A 2 4.79 -25.61 12.28
CA ALA A 2 4.24 -24.33 11.83
C ALA A 2 2.84 -24.56 11.25
N SER A 3 1.90 -23.74 11.68
CA SER A 3 0.55 -23.81 11.16
C SER A 3 0.55 -23.42 9.68
N PRO A 4 -0.08 -24.23 8.80
CA PRO A 4 -0.22 -23.87 7.39
C PRO A 4 -0.89 -22.50 7.20
N ASN A 5 -1.71 -22.09 8.16
CA ASN A 5 -2.41 -20.82 8.10
C ASN A 5 -1.49 -19.60 8.18
N ARG A 6 -0.28 -19.76 8.70
CA ARG A 6 0.67 -18.64 8.77
C ARG A 6 1.16 -18.22 7.39
N THR A 7 1.33 -19.18 6.48
CA THR A 7 1.78 -18.90 5.12
C THR A 7 0.72 -18.23 4.29
N ILE A 8 -0.55 -18.57 4.49
CA ILE A 8 -1.65 -17.98 3.72
C ILE A 8 -2.05 -16.58 4.24
N ARG A 9 -1.57 -16.19 5.42
CA ARG A 9 -1.92 -14.89 6.01
C ARG A 9 -1.13 -13.75 5.42
N ARG A 10 -0.09 -14.06 4.65
CA ARG A 10 0.78 -13.07 4.03
C ARG A 10 0.91 -13.40 2.56
N LYS A 11 0.57 -12.45 1.72
CA LYS A 11 0.66 -12.60 0.28
C LYS A 11 1.52 -11.49 -0.29
N GLU A 12 2.54 -11.84 -1.05
CA GLU A 12 3.33 -10.81 -1.72
C GLU A 12 2.54 -10.27 -2.91
N ILE A 13 2.40 -8.95 -2.96
CA ILE A 13 1.72 -8.24 -4.03
C ILE A 13 2.63 -7.19 -4.67
N THR A 14 3.93 -7.42 -4.62
CA THR A 14 4.92 -6.47 -5.16
C THR A 14 4.70 -6.22 -6.65
N GLU A 15 4.40 -7.26 -7.41
CA GLU A 15 4.20 -7.09 -8.85
C GLU A 15 2.96 -6.25 -9.15
N LEU A 16 1.88 -6.47 -8.43
CA LEU A 16 0.70 -5.63 -8.54
C LEU A 16 1.03 -4.17 -8.21
N ALA A 17 1.82 -3.97 -7.16
CA ALA A 17 2.24 -2.62 -6.77
C ALA A 17 3.09 -1.97 -7.86
N ARG A 18 4.01 -2.71 -8.46
CA ARG A 18 4.84 -2.19 -9.55
C ARG A 18 4.02 -1.77 -10.75
N GLN A 19 3.06 -2.60 -11.14
CA GLN A 19 2.20 -2.28 -12.28
C GLN A 19 1.29 -1.10 -11.98
N THR A 20 0.77 -1.01 -10.77
CA THR A 20 -0.05 0.11 -10.33
C THR A 20 0.76 1.41 -10.35
N TRP A 21 1.97 1.36 -9.82
CA TRP A 21 2.89 2.50 -9.83
C TRP A 21 3.17 2.98 -11.25
N LEU A 22 3.55 2.05 -12.13
CA LEU A 22 3.84 2.37 -13.53
C LEU A 22 2.64 3.02 -14.21
N ARG A 23 1.46 2.51 -13.93
CA ARG A 23 0.23 3.05 -14.49
C ARG A 23 -0.07 4.47 -14.01
N ILE A 24 0.17 4.74 -12.72
CA ILE A 24 -0.11 6.06 -12.15
C ILE A 24 0.93 7.09 -12.60
N TRP A 25 2.21 6.76 -12.51
CA TRP A 25 3.29 7.72 -12.65
C TRP A 25 4.16 7.53 -13.89
N SER A 26 3.90 6.52 -14.70
CA SER A 26 4.64 6.22 -15.93
C SER A 26 6.15 6.07 -15.69
N GLU A 27 6.51 5.54 -14.54
CA GLU A 27 7.90 5.28 -14.18
C GLU A 27 7.97 4.00 -13.35
N GLN A 28 9.16 3.48 -13.12
CA GLN A 28 9.32 2.26 -12.35
C GLN A 28 9.32 2.55 -10.86
N MET A 29 8.63 1.70 -10.10
CA MET A 29 8.66 1.72 -8.65
C MET A 29 10.09 1.43 -8.17
N PRO A 30 10.53 2.01 -7.03
CA PRO A 30 11.84 1.69 -6.47
C PRO A 30 12.03 0.19 -6.31
N LYS A 31 13.16 -0.32 -6.83
CA LYS A 31 13.38 -1.76 -7.01
C LYS A 31 13.47 -2.55 -5.72
N ASP A 32 13.99 -1.93 -4.67
CA ASP A 32 14.29 -2.63 -3.43
C ASP A 32 13.06 -2.81 -2.54
N TRP A 33 11.95 -2.19 -2.90
CA TRP A 33 10.75 -2.24 -2.07
C TRP A 33 9.91 -3.47 -2.39
N ARG A 34 9.34 -4.07 -1.33
CA ARG A 34 8.43 -5.20 -1.42
C ARG A 34 7.12 -4.84 -0.77
N VAL A 35 6.03 -5.38 -1.30
CA VAL A 35 4.69 -5.09 -0.82
C VAL A 35 3.98 -6.40 -0.48
N TYR A 36 3.36 -6.43 0.69
CA TYR A 36 2.67 -7.61 1.19
C TYR A 36 1.26 -7.28 1.63
N LEU A 37 0.34 -8.17 1.28
CA LEU A 37 -1.01 -8.17 1.81
C LEU A 37 -1.01 -9.07 3.03
N VAL A 38 -1.37 -8.51 4.19
CA VAL A 38 -1.35 -9.23 5.46
C VAL A 38 -2.69 -9.07 6.16
N ARG A 39 -2.92 -9.84 7.21
CA ARG A 39 -4.13 -9.66 8.02
C ARG A 39 -4.13 -8.26 8.62
N LYS A 40 -5.28 -7.61 8.55
CA LYS A 40 -5.47 -6.28 9.12
C LYS A 40 -5.10 -6.24 10.60
N THR A 41 -5.44 -7.30 11.34
CA THR A 41 -5.12 -7.38 12.77
C THR A 41 -3.63 -7.35 13.07
N VAL A 42 -2.80 -7.88 12.17
CA VAL A 42 -1.34 -7.85 12.33
C VAL A 42 -0.84 -6.40 12.33
N ILE A 43 -1.35 -5.59 11.40
CA ILE A 43 -0.97 -4.18 11.31
C ILE A 43 -1.52 -3.42 12.52
N GLN A 44 -2.76 -3.66 12.87
CA GLN A 44 -3.41 -2.93 13.96
C GLN A 44 -2.78 -3.20 15.32
N ARG A 45 -2.32 -4.42 15.56
CA ARG A 45 -1.62 -4.75 16.81
C ARG A 45 -0.30 -4.01 16.93
N ALA A 46 0.41 -3.85 15.81
CA ALA A 46 1.72 -3.21 15.82
C ALA A 46 1.64 -1.68 15.75
N HIS A 47 0.61 -1.13 15.11
CA HIS A 47 0.60 0.29 14.73
C HIS A 47 -0.67 1.05 15.14
N GLY A 48 -1.70 0.36 15.65
CA GLY A 48 -2.92 1.01 16.13
C GLY A 48 -4.17 0.58 15.37
N ARG A 49 -5.33 0.76 16.00
CA ARG A 49 -6.61 0.25 15.50
C ARG A 49 -7.04 0.83 14.16
N SER A 50 -6.71 2.08 13.90
CA SER A 50 -7.15 2.76 12.69
C SER A 50 -6.19 2.59 11.52
N VAL A 51 -5.06 1.93 11.73
CA VAL A 51 -4.05 1.79 10.69
C VAL A 51 -4.39 0.61 9.80
N CYS A 52 -4.57 0.86 8.51
CA CYS A 52 -4.91 -0.16 7.53
C CYS A 52 -3.72 -0.57 6.66
N GLY A 53 -2.70 0.26 6.63
CA GLY A 53 -1.47 -0.04 5.90
C GLY A 53 -0.31 0.69 6.54
N VAL A 54 0.90 0.25 6.27
CA VAL A 54 2.09 0.87 6.85
C VAL A 54 3.26 0.75 5.90
N LEU A 55 4.06 1.82 5.85
CA LEU A 55 5.31 1.85 5.11
C LEU A 55 6.45 1.71 6.10
N LEU A 56 7.19 0.62 5.99
CA LEU A 56 8.32 0.33 6.86
C LEU A 56 9.60 0.77 6.16
N ARG A 57 9.99 2.01 6.42
CA ARG A 57 11.07 2.68 5.71
C ARG A 57 12.40 1.95 5.83
N ARG A 58 12.74 1.51 7.03
CA ARG A 58 14.02 0.84 7.29
C ARG A 58 14.12 -0.48 6.54
N ASP A 59 13.04 -1.23 6.51
CA ASP A 59 13.00 -2.56 5.88
C ASP A 59 12.65 -2.50 4.39
N LYS A 60 12.28 -1.35 3.88
CA LYS A 60 11.83 -1.13 2.51
C LYS A 60 10.66 -2.05 2.16
N ARG A 61 9.66 -2.06 3.03
CA ARG A 61 8.47 -2.88 2.87
C ARG A 61 7.21 -2.07 3.12
N ILE A 62 6.20 -2.41 2.36
CA ILE A 62 4.86 -1.89 2.57
C ILE A 62 3.97 -3.05 2.96
N LEU A 63 3.23 -2.89 4.04
CA LEU A 63 2.22 -3.85 4.47
C LEU A 63 0.84 -3.25 4.23
N VAL A 64 0.02 -3.97 3.48
CA VAL A 64 -1.36 -3.59 3.20
C VAL A 64 -2.26 -4.53 3.97
N GLY A 65 -3.13 -3.99 4.81
CA GLY A 65 -4.07 -4.79 5.57
C GLY A 65 -5.18 -5.30 4.68
N ARG A 66 -5.41 -6.62 4.73
CA ARG A 66 -6.54 -7.21 4.04
C ARG A 66 -7.84 -6.69 4.64
N HIS A 67 -8.60 -5.98 3.83
CA HIS A 67 -9.86 -5.38 4.25
C HIS A 67 -11.00 -5.95 3.40
N THR A 68 -12.23 -5.73 3.86
CA THR A 68 -13.39 -6.11 3.06
C THR A 68 -13.49 -5.23 1.82
N LYS A 69 -13.64 -5.87 0.69
CA LYS A 69 -13.92 -5.25 -0.63
C LYS A 69 -13.10 -3.99 -0.88
N HIS A 70 -13.29 -3.10 -1.53
CA HIS A 70 -12.69 -1.91 -2.10
C HIS A 70 -11.47 -1.32 -1.37
N TYR A 71 -11.27 -1.59 -0.08
CA TYR A 71 -10.32 -0.81 0.72
C TYR A 71 -8.88 -1.28 0.61
N SER A 72 -8.64 -2.56 0.30
CA SER A 72 -7.27 -3.07 0.20
C SER A 72 -6.50 -2.39 -0.94
N PHE A 73 -7.13 -2.24 -2.10
CA PHE A 73 -6.48 -1.58 -3.22
C PHE A 73 -6.30 -0.08 -2.97
N GLN A 74 -7.29 0.55 -2.37
CA GLN A 74 -7.16 1.96 -1.99
C GLN A 74 -6.03 2.16 -0.99
N THR A 75 -5.89 1.26 -0.02
CA THR A 75 -4.79 1.29 0.95
C THR A 75 -3.46 1.12 0.26
N LEU A 76 -3.36 0.19 -0.72
CA LEU A 76 -2.14 0.02 -1.50
C LEU A 76 -1.74 1.33 -2.16
N VAL A 77 -2.67 1.97 -2.87
CA VAL A 77 -2.38 3.23 -3.57
C VAL A 77 -2.00 4.34 -2.58
N HIS A 78 -2.66 4.40 -1.43
CA HIS A 78 -2.33 5.33 -0.35
C HIS A 78 -0.86 5.17 0.08
N GLU A 79 -0.42 3.92 0.31
CA GLU A 79 0.96 3.65 0.71
C GLU A 79 1.95 3.90 -0.43
N LEU A 80 1.58 3.63 -1.67
CA LEU A 80 2.42 3.95 -2.81
C LEU A 80 2.64 5.47 -2.94
N ALA A 81 1.61 6.25 -2.64
CA ALA A 81 1.75 7.71 -2.62
C ALA A 81 2.72 8.16 -1.51
N HIS A 82 2.70 7.50 -0.36
CA HIS A 82 3.68 7.75 0.69
C HIS A 82 5.10 7.40 0.24
N LEU A 83 5.27 6.29 -0.45
CA LEU A 83 6.58 5.91 -0.97
C LEU A 83 7.09 6.95 -1.97
N ARG A 84 6.22 7.43 -2.84
CA ARG A 84 6.58 8.44 -3.83
C ARG A 84 6.98 9.77 -3.19
N THR A 85 6.42 10.08 -2.04
CA THR A 85 6.69 11.33 -1.33
C THR A 85 7.48 11.11 -0.03
N LEU A 86 8.31 10.08 -0.01
CA LEU A 86 9.00 9.62 1.19
C LEU A 86 9.92 10.68 1.80
N ASN A 87 10.50 11.54 0.98
CA ASN A 87 11.42 12.57 1.44
C ASN A 87 10.75 13.87 1.85
N GLU A 88 9.42 13.94 1.75
CA GLU A 88 8.71 15.13 2.16
C GLU A 88 8.62 15.21 3.69
N PRO A 89 8.79 16.42 4.25
CA PRO A 89 8.84 16.57 5.70
C PRO A 89 7.49 16.38 6.41
N VAL A 90 6.39 16.54 5.68
CA VAL A 90 5.04 16.45 6.25
C VAL A 90 4.33 15.23 5.69
N ASP A 91 3.98 14.32 6.57
CA ASP A 91 3.18 13.16 6.23
C ASP A 91 1.74 13.62 5.92
N HIS A 92 1.13 13.08 4.87
CA HIS A 92 -0.19 13.52 4.40
C HIS A 92 -0.25 15.03 4.11
N GLY A 93 0.89 15.65 3.78
CA GLY A 93 0.94 17.06 3.43
C GLY A 93 0.45 17.31 2.00
N PRO A 94 0.59 18.57 1.51
CA PRO A 94 0.06 18.95 0.18
C PRO A 94 0.63 18.13 -0.97
N ILE A 95 1.88 17.70 -0.88
CA ILE A 95 2.52 16.92 -1.94
C ILE A 95 1.97 15.50 -1.97
N TRP A 96 1.80 14.86 -0.81
CA TRP A 96 1.16 13.56 -0.74
C TRP A 96 -0.30 13.64 -1.21
N ASP A 97 -1.03 14.65 -0.75
CA ASP A 97 -2.42 14.86 -1.13
C ASP A 97 -2.56 14.99 -2.65
N TYR A 98 -1.66 15.73 -3.28
CA TYR A 98 -1.65 15.88 -4.73
C TYR A 98 -1.46 14.52 -5.41
N GLN A 99 -0.47 13.74 -4.99
CA GLN A 99 -0.19 12.45 -5.61
C GLN A 99 -1.34 11.46 -5.43
N PHE A 100 -1.94 11.40 -4.25
CA PHE A 100 -3.02 10.47 -4.00
C PHE A 100 -4.35 10.94 -4.58
N ASN A 101 -4.77 12.15 -4.26
CA ASN A 101 -6.11 12.62 -4.59
C ASN A 101 -6.23 13.27 -5.96
N ARG A 102 -5.16 13.86 -6.48
CA ARG A 102 -5.18 14.58 -7.75
C ARG A 102 -4.60 13.79 -8.91
N VAL A 103 -3.71 12.87 -8.66
CA VAL A 103 -3.07 12.05 -9.69
C VAL A 103 -3.62 10.64 -9.70
N ALA A 104 -3.51 9.91 -8.59
CA ALA A 104 -3.86 8.50 -8.54
C ALA A 104 -5.38 8.26 -8.60
N ARG A 105 -6.14 8.92 -7.74
CA ARG A 105 -7.59 8.67 -7.67
C ARG A 105 -8.34 8.96 -8.97
N PRO A 106 -8.12 10.08 -9.62
CA PRO A 106 -8.81 10.33 -10.89
C PRO A 106 -8.43 9.32 -11.98
N LEU A 107 -7.17 8.90 -12.00
CA LEU A 107 -6.68 7.96 -12.99
C LEU A 107 -7.26 6.55 -12.80
N LEU A 108 -7.29 6.09 -11.56
CA LEU A 108 -7.75 4.73 -11.26
C LEU A 108 -9.26 4.62 -11.20
N GLY A 109 -9.95 5.72 -10.88
CA GLY A 109 -11.41 5.76 -10.89
C GLY A 109 -12.05 4.63 -10.08
N SER A 110 -12.94 3.88 -10.72
CA SER A 110 -13.66 2.78 -10.08
C SER A 110 -12.78 1.62 -9.67
N GLU A 111 -11.56 1.53 -10.19
CA GLU A 111 -10.64 0.45 -9.82
C GLU A 111 -10.19 0.52 -8.38
N LEU A 112 -10.27 1.70 -7.75
CA LEU A 112 -10.02 1.83 -6.32
C LEU A 112 -11.04 1.07 -5.48
N GLN A 113 -12.10 0.60 -6.09
CA GLN A 113 -13.10 -0.22 -5.44
C GLN A 113 -12.90 -1.72 -5.73
N THR A 114 -11.80 -2.06 -6.40
CA THR A 114 -11.50 -3.45 -6.74
C THR A 114 -10.86 -4.15 -5.55
N ASP A 115 -11.33 -5.36 -5.28
CA ASP A 115 -10.79 -6.19 -4.22
C ASP A 115 -9.52 -6.89 -4.70
N ILE A 116 -8.51 -6.90 -3.88
CA ILE A 116 -7.24 -7.59 -4.17
C ILE A 116 -7.06 -8.83 -3.22
#